data_8e421caa73a167f1a0907432e0f61099
#
_entry.id   8e421caa73a167f1a0907432e0f61099
#
_cell.length_a   1.000
_cell.length_b   1.000
_cell.length_c   1.000
_cell.angle_alpha   90.00
_cell.angle_beta   90.00
_cell.angle_gamma   90.00
#
_symmetry.space_group_name_H-M   'P 1'
#
loop_
_entity.id
_entity.type
_entity.pdbx_description
1 polymer ?
#
loop_
_entity_poly.entity_id
_entity_poly.type
_entity_poly.pdbx_seq_one_letter_code
_entity_poly.pdbx_strand_id
1 'polypeptide(L)'
;MERLLSTREVAELLNIHEKMVYTLVAEKGLPATKITGKWLFPRYLVEQWVENNTINFPERIRPLTANQRLIVLAGSNDILLDQTITLYNRSFPGHLAVFGNLGSTGGVQALRNNLCHIASSHLIQDDESDYNFQFAASECEQMPVLVNFARRQQGLLVRRDNPLSIFSVADLGKPGLRLVNRSLGTGTRLLLDRELDKAGLRGDRITGYDHEVARHMDVGLEILAGRADVGPAIEAVAGALDLGFVPLRWERFDLLVSREVFFEEPIQSFFGLLQSDPFRAMARALPGYDVSQAGKIVFPENR
;
A
#
# COMPACT_ATOMS: atom_id res chain seq x y z
N MET A 1 -10.80 -1.57 -32.46
CA MET A 1 -9.84 -2.47 -33.14
C MET A 1 -8.60 -1.66 -33.46
N GLU A 2 -7.47 -2.02 -32.90
CA GLU A 2 -6.20 -1.34 -33.19
C GLU A 2 -5.78 -1.55 -34.64
N ARG A 3 -5.12 -0.53 -35.21
CA ARG A 3 -4.75 -0.50 -36.62
C ARG A 3 -3.72 -1.60 -36.95
N LEU A 4 -4.01 -2.42 -37.95
CA LEU A 4 -3.06 -3.35 -38.55
C LEU A 4 -2.23 -2.64 -39.61
N LEU A 5 -0.91 -2.78 -39.55
CA LEU A 5 0.02 -2.23 -40.54
C LEU A 5 0.30 -3.26 -41.63
N SER A 6 0.52 -2.79 -42.84
CA SER A 6 1.07 -3.57 -43.95
C SER A 6 2.59 -3.70 -43.84
N THR A 7 3.23 -4.60 -44.58
CA THR A 7 4.70 -4.74 -44.67
C THR A 7 5.37 -3.41 -45.00
N ARG A 8 4.78 -2.64 -45.93
CA ARG A 8 5.31 -1.32 -46.34
C ARG A 8 5.25 -0.31 -45.19
N GLU A 9 4.13 -0.22 -44.45
CA GLU A 9 4.00 0.69 -43.33
C GLU A 9 4.95 0.33 -42.19
N VAL A 10 5.24 -0.97 -41.96
CA VAL A 10 6.27 -1.39 -40.99
C VAL A 10 7.66 -1.01 -41.49
N ALA A 11 7.95 -1.18 -42.76
CA ALA A 11 9.23 -0.77 -43.35
C ALA A 11 9.46 0.75 -43.23
N GLU A 12 8.42 1.56 -43.47
CA GLU A 12 8.45 3.00 -43.26
C GLU A 12 8.63 3.36 -41.78
N LEU A 13 7.89 2.71 -40.88
CA LEU A 13 7.99 2.93 -39.40
C LEU A 13 9.39 2.63 -38.85
N LEU A 14 10.01 1.54 -39.32
CA LEU A 14 11.34 1.11 -38.89
C LEU A 14 12.49 1.75 -39.70
N ASN A 15 12.18 2.53 -40.73
CA ASN A 15 13.12 3.11 -41.71
C ASN A 15 14.04 2.08 -42.35
N ILE A 16 13.47 0.96 -42.86
CA ILE A 16 14.18 -0.15 -43.50
C ILE A 16 13.51 -0.53 -44.80
N HIS A 17 14.14 -1.37 -45.63
CA HIS A 17 13.53 -1.94 -46.82
C HIS A 17 12.51 -3.04 -46.49
N GLU A 18 11.42 -3.15 -47.26
CA GLU A 18 10.37 -4.18 -47.08
C GLU A 18 10.94 -5.61 -46.99
N LYS A 19 11.99 -5.94 -47.75
CA LYS A 19 12.63 -7.26 -47.67
C LYS A 19 13.20 -7.54 -46.29
N MET A 20 13.70 -6.53 -45.59
CA MET A 20 14.22 -6.69 -44.25
C MET A 20 13.12 -7.00 -43.24
N VAL A 21 11.90 -6.51 -43.43
CA VAL A 21 10.77 -6.83 -42.57
C VAL A 21 10.53 -8.35 -42.52
N TYR A 22 10.62 -9.02 -43.63
CA TYR A 22 10.47 -10.50 -43.71
C TYR A 22 11.60 -11.22 -42.94
N THR A 23 12.82 -10.72 -43.04
CA THR A 23 13.97 -11.24 -42.28
C THR A 23 13.74 -11.05 -40.76
N LEU A 24 13.25 -9.88 -40.33
CA LEU A 24 12.92 -9.63 -38.94
C LEU A 24 11.82 -10.55 -38.41
N VAL A 25 10.80 -10.86 -39.24
CA VAL A 25 9.78 -11.84 -38.84
C VAL A 25 10.38 -13.24 -38.66
N ALA A 26 11.23 -13.67 -39.62
CA ALA A 26 11.76 -15.03 -39.67
C ALA A 26 12.87 -15.26 -38.61
N GLU A 27 13.76 -14.28 -38.38
CA GLU A 27 14.99 -14.46 -37.63
C GLU A 27 15.00 -13.74 -36.27
N LYS A 28 14.21 -12.68 -36.14
CA LYS A 28 14.22 -11.81 -34.94
C LYS A 28 12.89 -11.79 -34.20
N GLY A 29 11.93 -12.59 -34.63
CA GLY A 29 10.64 -12.72 -33.93
C GLY A 29 9.76 -11.46 -33.97
N LEU A 30 9.85 -10.62 -35.03
CA LEU A 30 8.95 -9.50 -35.22
C LEU A 30 7.50 -10.02 -35.30
N PRO A 31 6.56 -9.60 -34.44
CA PRO A 31 5.19 -10.10 -34.43
C PRO A 31 4.44 -9.78 -35.69
N ALA A 32 3.91 -10.82 -36.35
CA ALA A 32 3.17 -10.68 -37.59
C ALA A 32 2.07 -11.73 -37.66
N THR A 33 0.99 -11.45 -38.41
CA THR A 33 -0.05 -12.40 -38.75
C THR A 33 -0.22 -12.49 -40.28
N LYS A 34 -0.58 -13.66 -40.80
CA LYS A 34 -0.80 -13.85 -42.22
C LYS A 34 -2.29 -14.12 -42.47
N ILE A 35 -3.00 -13.12 -43.00
CA ILE A 35 -4.42 -13.21 -43.27
C ILE A 35 -4.60 -13.13 -44.81
N THR A 36 -5.32 -14.08 -45.39
CA THR A 36 -5.57 -14.15 -46.84
C THR A 36 -4.30 -14.03 -47.70
N GLY A 37 -3.18 -14.60 -47.21
CA GLY A 37 -1.90 -14.56 -47.92
C GLY A 37 -1.08 -13.27 -47.74
N LYS A 38 -1.61 -12.24 -47.08
CA LYS A 38 -0.93 -10.98 -46.80
C LYS A 38 -0.43 -10.95 -45.35
N TRP A 39 0.79 -10.45 -45.19
CA TRP A 39 1.36 -10.15 -43.86
C TRP A 39 0.75 -8.87 -43.34
N LEU A 40 0.28 -8.91 -42.06
CA LEU A 40 -0.27 -7.80 -41.34
C LEU A 40 0.38 -7.77 -39.96
N PHE A 41 0.57 -6.58 -39.41
CA PHE A 41 1.32 -6.34 -38.21
C PHE A 41 0.49 -5.48 -37.25
N PRO A 42 0.07 -6.01 -36.09
CA PRO A 42 -0.55 -5.16 -35.08
C PRO A 42 0.44 -4.09 -34.62
N ARG A 43 0.10 -2.81 -34.82
CA ARG A 43 1.00 -1.68 -34.54
C ARG A 43 1.60 -1.73 -33.15
N TYR A 44 0.80 -1.95 -32.13
CA TYR A 44 1.25 -2.01 -30.75
C TYR A 44 2.29 -3.12 -30.50
N LEU A 45 2.17 -4.28 -31.16
CA LEU A 45 3.14 -5.38 -31.06
C LEU A 45 4.46 -5.04 -31.77
N VAL A 46 4.43 -4.30 -32.85
CA VAL A 46 5.64 -3.82 -33.54
C VAL A 46 6.37 -2.82 -32.63
N GLU A 47 5.65 -1.85 -32.08
CA GLU A 47 6.20 -0.86 -31.13
C GLU A 47 6.78 -1.56 -29.89
N GLN A 48 6.07 -2.52 -29.32
CA GLN A 48 6.54 -3.32 -28.18
C GLN A 48 7.78 -4.16 -28.53
N TRP A 49 7.84 -4.72 -29.74
CA TRP A 49 9.01 -5.47 -30.21
C TRP A 49 10.24 -4.55 -30.32
N VAL A 50 10.08 -3.34 -30.85
CA VAL A 50 11.16 -2.33 -30.92
C VAL A 50 11.67 -2.02 -29.51
N GLU A 51 10.78 -1.73 -28.56
CA GLU A 51 11.14 -1.48 -27.17
C GLU A 51 11.93 -2.64 -26.56
N ASN A 52 11.47 -3.89 -26.73
CA ASN A 52 12.10 -5.08 -26.17
C ASN A 52 13.49 -5.40 -26.81
N ASN A 53 13.75 -4.89 -27.99
CA ASN A 53 15.05 -5.05 -28.68
C ASN A 53 15.94 -3.80 -28.57
N THR A 54 15.51 -2.76 -27.85
CA THR A 54 16.31 -1.54 -27.65
C THR A 54 17.41 -1.80 -26.65
N ILE A 55 18.67 -1.66 -27.08
CA ILE A 55 19.87 -1.75 -26.23
C ILE A 55 19.95 -0.49 -25.36
N ASN A 56 20.27 -0.65 -24.08
CA ASN A 56 20.32 0.46 -23.11
C ASN A 56 18.99 1.22 -22.99
N PHE A 57 17.87 0.51 -23.23
CA PHE A 57 16.55 1.07 -22.96
C PHE A 57 16.52 1.53 -21.51
N PRO A 58 16.25 2.81 -21.21
CA PRO A 58 16.09 3.23 -19.82
C PRO A 58 15.02 2.34 -19.21
N GLU A 59 15.32 1.74 -18.06
CA GLU A 59 14.30 1.02 -17.26
C GLU A 59 13.18 2.01 -16.89
N ARG A 60 12.33 2.31 -17.85
CA ARG A 60 11.02 2.86 -17.54
C ARG A 60 10.26 1.70 -16.90
N ILE A 61 10.20 1.74 -15.59
CA ILE A 61 9.28 0.90 -14.85
C ILE A 61 7.91 1.18 -15.46
N ARG A 62 7.40 0.23 -16.27
CA ARG A 62 6.09 0.41 -16.92
C ARG A 62 5.07 0.62 -15.82
N PRO A 63 4.22 1.64 -15.90
CA PRO A 63 3.13 1.77 -14.94
C PRO A 63 2.36 0.44 -14.89
N LEU A 64 2.14 -0.06 -13.69
CA LEU A 64 1.17 -1.12 -13.50
C LEU A 64 -0.18 -0.54 -13.95
N THR A 65 -0.70 -1.05 -15.08
CA THR A 65 -2.04 -0.69 -15.51
C THR A 65 -3.03 -1.67 -14.90
N ALA A 66 -4.07 -1.19 -14.25
CA ALA A 66 -5.14 -2.03 -13.71
C ALA A 66 -6.02 -2.64 -14.80
N ASN A 67 -5.62 -2.50 -16.07
CA ASN A 67 -6.32 -3.01 -17.28
C ASN A 67 -6.60 -4.53 -17.28
N GLN A 68 -6.05 -5.28 -16.36
CA GLN A 68 -6.27 -6.73 -16.23
C GLN A 68 -7.21 -7.07 -15.05
N ARG A 69 -7.98 -6.12 -14.54
CA ARG A 69 -8.88 -6.33 -13.39
C ARG A 69 -8.15 -6.80 -12.12
N LEU A 70 -6.86 -6.55 -12.05
CA LEU A 70 -6.02 -6.80 -10.89
C LEU A 70 -5.65 -5.49 -10.22
N ILE A 71 -5.93 -5.37 -8.93
CA ILE A 71 -5.42 -4.31 -8.09
C ILE A 71 -4.38 -4.89 -7.15
N VAL A 72 -3.17 -4.38 -7.18
CA VAL A 72 -2.12 -4.67 -6.21
C VAL A 72 -2.10 -3.51 -5.20
N LEU A 73 -2.42 -3.81 -3.95
CA LEU A 73 -2.23 -2.89 -2.84
C LEU A 73 -0.96 -3.28 -2.08
N ALA A 74 -0.25 -2.31 -1.51
CA ALA A 74 0.92 -2.60 -0.66
C ALA A 74 1.06 -1.54 0.43
N GLY A 75 1.74 -1.87 1.52
CA GLY A 75 2.01 -0.89 2.58
C GLY A 75 1.67 -1.36 3.97
N SER A 76 1.10 -0.47 4.77
CA SER A 76 0.73 -0.76 6.15
C SER A 76 -0.50 -1.65 6.22
N ASN A 77 -0.36 -2.75 6.93
CA ASN A 77 -1.45 -3.68 7.20
C ASN A 77 -2.53 -3.04 8.10
N ASP A 78 -3.79 -3.35 7.81
CA ASP A 78 -4.94 -2.86 8.57
C ASP A 78 -6.11 -3.87 8.50
N ILE A 79 -6.81 -4.09 9.62
CA ILE A 79 -7.89 -5.07 9.70
C ILE A 79 -9.08 -4.68 8.81
N LEU A 80 -9.46 -3.40 8.83
CA LEU A 80 -10.58 -2.92 8.00
C LEU A 80 -10.21 -2.96 6.52
N LEU A 81 -8.94 -2.68 6.17
CA LEU A 81 -8.46 -2.79 4.80
C LEU A 81 -8.50 -4.24 4.29
N ASP A 82 -8.08 -5.22 5.09
CA ASP A 82 -8.16 -6.64 4.74
C ASP A 82 -9.60 -7.07 4.49
N GLN A 83 -10.54 -6.61 5.33
CA GLN A 83 -11.98 -6.85 5.13
C GLN A 83 -12.51 -6.13 3.88
N THR A 84 -12.03 -4.94 3.57
CA THR A 84 -12.41 -4.17 2.37
C THR A 84 -11.93 -4.86 1.10
N ILE A 85 -10.71 -5.39 1.08
CA ILE A 85 -10.18 -6.20 -0.03
C ILE A 85 -11.04 -7.45 -0.24
N THR A 86 -11.42 -8.12 0.85
CA THR A 86 -12.32 -9.27 0.80
C THR A 86 -13.69 -8.89 0.25
N LEU A 87 -14.24 -7.76 0.67
CA LEU A 87 -15.50 -7.22 0.14
C LEU A 87 -15.40 -6.92 -1.35
N TYR A 88 -14.30 -6.28 -1.81
CA TYR A 88 -14.06 -6.00 -3.21
C TYR A 88 -14.05 -7.28 -4.06
N ASN A 89 -13.27 -8.27 -3.65
CA ASN A 89 -13.14 -9.54 -4.38
C ASN A 89 -14.46 -10.33 -4.48
N ARG A 90 -15.38 -10.12 -3.52
CA ARG A 90 -16.72 -10.71 -3.56
C ARG A 90 -17.71 -9.90 -4.38
N SER A 91 -17.59 -8.57 -4.37
CA SER A 91 -18.55 -7.66 -5.01
C SER A 91 -18.33 -7.52 -6.52
N PHE A 92 -17.11 -7.74 -6.99
CA PHE A 92 -16.72 -7.59 -8.40
C PHE A 92 -16.18 -8.91 -8.98
N PRO A 93 -17.07 -9.83 -9.42
CA PRO A 93 -16.66 -11.10 -10.04
C PRO A 93 -15.77 -10.86 -11.26
N GLY A 94 -14.62 -11.50 -11.32
CA GLY A 94 -13.61 -11.32 -12.37
C GLY A 94 -12.60 -10.21 -12.12
N HIS A 95 -12.71 -9.50 -10.97
CA HIS A 95 -11.67 -8.61 -10.47
C HIS A 95 -10.95 -9.28 -9.29
N LEU A 96 -9.69 -8.89 -9.07
CA LEU A 96 -8.88 -9.38 -7.96
C LEU A 96 -8.13 -8.22 -7.32
N ALA A 97 -8.27 -8.03 -6.04
CA ALA A 97 -7.42 -7.17 -5.23
C ALA A 97 -6.55 -8.05 -4.32
N VAL A 98 -5.25 -7.74 -4.27
CA VAL A 98 -4.25 -8.44 -3.42
C VAL A 98 -3.46 -7.44 -2.60
N PHE A 99 -2.93 -7.87 -1.45
CA PHE A 99 -2.20 -6.99 -0.54
C PHE A 99 -0.81 -7.52 -0.19
N GLY A 100 0.21 -6.66 -0.32
CA GLY A 100 1.57 -6.86 0.14
C GLY A 100 1.86 -6.08 1.43
N ASN A 101 2.15 -6.78 2.53
CA ASN A 101 2.49 -6.13 3.80
C ASN A 101 3.96 -5.68 3.80
N LEU A 102 4.21 -4.40 3.53
CA LEU A 102 5.55 -3.78 3.43
C LEU A 102 5.80 -2.66 4.47
N GLY A 103 4.79 -2.36 5.30
CA GLY A 103 4.79 -1.16 6.12
C GLY A 103 4.59 0.12 5.31
N SER A 104 4.35 1.25 5.98
CA SER A 104 4.01 2.52 5.31
C SER A 104 5.10 2.99 4.36
N THR A 105 6.37 3.00 4.79
CA THR A 105 7.50 3.42 3.95
C THR A 105 7.67 2.49 2.74
N GLY A 106 7.65 1.16 2.96
CA GLY A 106 7.74 0.18 1.89
C GLY A 106 6.58 0.29 0.88
N GLY A 107 5.37 0.65 1.34
CA GLY A 107 4.23 0.91 0.47
C GLY A 107 4.45 2.11 -0.44
N VAL A 108 4.93 3.24 0.09
CA VAL A 108 5.23 4.43 -0.72
C VAL A 108 6.35 4.14 -1.74
N GLN A 109 7.38 3.39 -1.33
CA GLN A 109 8.46 2.95 -2.23
C GLN A 109 7.95 2.00 -3.32
N ALA A 110 7.04 1.06 -2.97
CA ALA A 110 6.41 0.19 -3.94
C ALA A 110 5.58 0.97 -4.96
N LEU A 111 4.85 2.01 -4.52
CA LEU A 111 4.11 2.91 -5.42
C LEU A 111 5.04 3.66 -6.36
N ARG A 112 6.12 4.27 -5.84
CA ARG A 112 7.15 4.93 -6.64
C ARG A 112 7.73 4.01 -7.72
N ASN A 113 7.99 2.76 -7.35
CA ASN A 113 8.57 1.76 -8.24
C ASN A 113 7.53 1.03 -9.11
N ASN A 114 6.29 1.51 -9.16
CA ASN A 114 5.18 0.88 -9.90
C ASN A 114 4.98 -0.62 -9.59
N LEU A 115 5.28 -1.04 -8.35
CA LEU A 115 5.06 -2.42 -7.87
C LEU A 115 3.67 -2.61 -7.26
N CYS A 116 2.94 -1.52 -7.01
CA CYS A 116 1.55 -1.54 -6.58
C CYS A 116 0.77 -0.39 -7.21
N HIS A 117 -0.55 -0.53 -7.27
CA HIS A 117 -1.48 0.51 -7.75
C HIS A 117 -1.87 1.47 -6.63
N ILE A 118 -2.00 0.93 -5.42
CA ILE A 118 -2.43 1.66 -4.22
C ILE A 118 -1.46 1.34 -3.08
N ALA A 119 -0.88 2.38 -2.47
CA ALA A 119 -0.11 2.24 -1.25
C ALA A 119 -0.95 2.64 -0.03
N SER A 120 -0.90 1.86 1.04
CA SER A 120 -1.52 2.21 2.32
C SER A 120 -0.48 2.78 3.29
N SER A 121 -0.75 3.95 3.86
CA SER A 121 0.24 4.67 4.67
C SER A 121 -0.39 5.54 5.76
N HIS A 122 0.39 5.74 6.85
CA HIS A 122 0.05 6.62 7.98
C HIS A 122 1.31 7.26 8.58
N LEU A 123 2.24 7.68 7.72
CA LEU A 123 3.48 8.33 8.15
C LEU A 123 3.19 9.74 8.61
N ILE A 124 3.40 10.00 9.90
CA ILE A 124 3.26 11.32 10.49
C ILE A 124 4.45 12.19 10.10
N GLN A 125 4.20 13.44 9.72
CA GLN A 125 5.24 14.42 9.40
C GLN A 125 6.08 14.78 10.64
N ASP A 126 7.26 15.34 10.43
CA ASP A 126 8.19 15.64 11.51
C ASP A 126 7.65 16.67 12.52
N ASP A 127 6.86 17.62 12.05
CA ASP A 127 6.18 18.62 12.87
C ASP A 127 4.84 18.13 13.46
N GLU A 128 4.49 16.88 13.24
CA GLU A 128 3.25 16.22 13.67
C GLU A 128 1.95 16.89 13.17
N SER A 129 2.04 17.79 12.19
CA SER A 129 0.90 18.56 11.70
C SER A 129 0.00 17.76 10.76
N ASP A 130 0.58 16.86 9.95
CA ASP A 130 -0.13 16.14 8.90
C ASP A 130 0.50 14.75 8.64
N TYR A 131 -0.07 13.99 7.73
CA TYR A 131 0.33 12.63 7.39
C TYR A 131 0.64 12.49 5.91
N ASN A 132 1.63 11.65 5.58
CA ASN A 132 1.94 11.12 4.27
C ASN A 132 2.46 12.12 3.22
N PHE A 133 2.08 13.41 3.22
CA PHE A 133 2.44 14.36 2.16
C PHE A 133 3.94 14.55 2.00
N GLN A 134 4.66 14.80 3.10
CA GLN A 134 6.10 15.01 3.07
C GLN A 134 6.83 13.78 2.52
N PHE A 135 6.43 12.59 2.96
CA PHE A 135 7.02 11.33 2.51
C PHE A 135 6.70 11.03 1.04
N ALA A 136 5.45 11.27 0.61
CA ALA A 136 5.06 11.10 -0.78
C ALA A 136 5.80 12.08 -1.69
N ALA A 137 5.99 13.34 -1.27
CA ALA A 137 6.71 14.35 -2.03
C ALA A 137 8.22 14.06 -2.14
N SER A 138 8.84 13.44 -1.12
CA SER A 138 10.26 13.07 -1.15
C SER A 138 10.54 11.81 -1.95
N GLU A 139 9.59 10.87 -1.99
CA GLU A 139 9.79 9.56 -2.62
C GLU A 139 9.29 9.50 -4.06
N CYS A 140 8.20 10.19 -4.40
CA CYS A 140 7.56 10.09 -5.72
C CYS A 140 7.94 11.28 -6.60
N GLU A 141 8.25 11.04 -7.89
CA GLU A 141 8.49 12.11 -8.87
C GLU A 141 7.28 13.02 -9.06
N GLN A 142 6.09 12.45 -9.01
CA GLN A 142 4.82 13.16 -9.04
C GLN A 142 4.02 12.85 -7.79
N MET A 143 3.46 13.89 -7.17
CA MET A 143 2.60 13.73 -6.00
C MET A 143 1.41 12.81 -6.32
N PRO A 144 1.26 11.65 -5.64
CA PRO A 144 0.11 10.77 -5.82
C PRO A 144 -1.17 11.43 -5.32
N VAL A 145 -2.31 10.87 -5.70
CA VAL A 145 -3.60 11.22 -5.08
C VAL A 145 -3.68 10.51 -3.74
N LEU A 146 -3.93 11.27 -2.67
CA LEU A 146 -4.18 10.73 -1.34
C LEU A 146 -5.68 10.64 -1.12
N VAL A 147 -6.18 9.45 -0.79
CA VAL A 147 -7.58 9.21 -0.45
C VAL A 147 -7.65 8.76 1.00
N ASN A 148 -8.43 9.46 1.82
CA ASN A 148 -8.63 9.05 3.20
C ASN A 148 -9.33 7.69 3.23
N PHE A 149 -8.75 6.73 3.96
CA PHE A 149 -9.37 5.45 4.21
C PHE A 149 -10.13 5.47 5.54
N ALA A 150 -9.44 5.88 6.61
CA ALA A 150 -10.01 6.01 7.95
C ALA A 150 -9.14 6.90 8.84
N ARG A 151 -9.72 7.38 9.92
CA ARG A 151 -8.96 7.69 11.14
C ARG A 151 -9.03 6.48 12.05
N ARG A 152 -7.94 6.15 12.73
CA ARG A 152 -7.89 5.01 13.64
C ARG A 152 -7.12 5.33 14.90
N GLN A 153 -7.48 4.68 16.00
CA GLN A 153 -6.84 4.87 17.28
C GLN A 153 -5.60 4.00 17.39
N GLN A 154 -4.43 4.62 17.53
CA GLN A 154 -3.16 3.97 17.88
C GLN A 154 -2.96 3.98 19.39
N GLY A 155 -2.35 2.92 19.92
CA GLY A 155 -2.07 2.81 21.34
C GLY A 155 -1.21 1.62 21.70
N LEU A 156 -1.22 1.27 22.98
CA LEU A 156 -0.53 0.10 23.50
C LEU A 156 -1.54 -1.00 23.81
N LEU A 157 -1.32 -2.19 23.29
CA LEU A 157 -2.02 -3.40 23.72
C LEU A 157 -1.39 -3.89 25.00
N VAL A 158 -2.23 -4.28 25.95
CA VAL A 158 -1.84 -4.90 27.22
C VAL A 158 -2.73 -6.12 27.46
N ARG A 159 -2.40 -6.96 28.43
CA ARG A 159 -3.31 -8.03 28.84
C ARG A 159 -4.65 -7.45 29.31
N ARG A 160 -5.70 -8.23 29.18
CA ARG A 160 -7.01 -7.92 29.76
C ARG A 160 -6.82 -7.52 31.23
N ASP A 161 -7.61 -6.53 31.68
CA ASP A 161 -7.56 -5.96 33.05
C ASP A 161 -6.23 -5.26 33.41
N ASN A 162 -5.30 -5.13 32.47
CA ASN A 162 -4.03 -4.39 32.63
C ASN A 162 -3.29 -4.68 33.96
N PRO A 163 -2.90 -5.94 34.23
CA PRO A 163 -2.38 -6.38 35.54
C PRO A 163 -1.05 -5.69 35.90
N LEU A 164 -0.33 -5.14 34.91
CA LEU A 164 0.94 -4.42 35.14
C LEU A 164 0.76 -2.90 35.25
N SER A 165 -0.49 -2.44 35.29
CA SER A 165 -0.86 -1.03 35.46
C SER A 165 -0.11 -0.10 34.49
N ILE A 166 -0.14 -0.44 33.19
CA ILE A 166 0.44 0.36 32.11
C ILE A 166 -0.60 1.36 31.66
N PHE A 167 -0.37 2.66 31.84
CA PHE A 167 -1.31 3.72 31.50
C PHE A 167 -0.73 4.74 30.51
N SER A 168 0.58 4.68 30.26
CA SER A 168 1.28 5.60 29.36
C SER A 168 2.56 4.96 28.82
N VAL A 169 3.18 5.62 27.83
CA VAL A 169 4.50 5.23 27.31
C VAL A 169 5.58 5.29 28.39
N ALA A 170 5.46 6.20 29.37
CA ALA A 170 6.42 6.29 30.49
C ALA A 170 6.51 4.98 31.29
N ASP A 171 5.42 4.21 31.36
CA ASP A 171 5.39 2.93 32.06
C ASP A 171 6.22 1.83 31.39
N LEU A 172 6.62 2.01 30.12
CA LEU A 172 7.47 1.08 29.41
C LEU A 172 8.89 0.97 30.00
N GLY A 173 9.29 1.97 30.81
CA GLY A 173 10.53 1.94 31.59
C GLY A 173 10.49 1.06 32.84
N LYS A 174 9.35 0.43 33.19
CA LYS A 174 9.22 -0.42 34.39
C LYS A 174 10.14 -1.65 34.28
N PRO A 175 10.89 -1.97 35.37
CA PRO A 175 11.74 -3.16 35.38
C PRO A 175 10.95 -4.45 35.14
N GLY A 176 11.50 -5.33 34.28
CA GLY A 176 10.93 -6.66 34.01
C GLY A 176 9.76 -6.66 33.00
N LEU A 177 9.31 -5.49 32.52
CA LEU A 177 8.30 -5.38 31.47
C LEU A 177 8.90 -5.79 30.13
N ARG A 178 8.20 -6.62 29.36
CA ARG A 178 8.62 -7.10 28.03
C ARG A 178 7.77 -6.46 26.95
N LEU A 179 8.42 -5.67 26.11
CA LEU A 179 7.82 -5.06 24.92
C LEU A 179 7.90 -6.03 23.74
N VAL A 180 6.87 -6.09 22.91
CA VAL A 180 6.95 -6.50 21.51
C VAL A 180 6.73 -5.26 20.65
N ASN A 181 7.56 -5.08 19.63
CA ASN A 181 7.54 -3.88 18.79
C ASN A 181 7.08 -4.19 17.37
N ARG A 182 6.83 -3.15 16.60
CA ARG A 182 6.58 -3.25 15.16
C ARG A 182 7.90 -3.09 14.40
N SER A 183 7.95 -3.70 13.22
CA SER A 183 9.14 -3.62 12.35
C SER A 183 9.50 -2.17 12.03
N LEU A 184 10.80 -1.92 11.86
CA LEU A 184 11.33 -0.63 11.41
C LEU A 184 10.65 -0.19 10.10
N GLY A 185 10.44 1.12 9.92
CA GLY A 185 9.76 1.69 8.75
C GLY A 185 8.24 1.61 8.79
N THR A 186 7.62 1.06 9.86
CA THR A 186 6.18 1.16 10.08
C THR A 186 5.84 2.47 10.81
N GLY A 187 4.70 3.10 10.44
CA GLY A 187 4.26 4.33 11.10
C GLY A 187 4.00 4.14 12.60
N THR A 188 3.54 2.95 13.01
CA THR A 188 3.34 2.60 14.42
C THR A 188 4.66 2.55 15.20
N ARG A 189 5.75 2.06 14.58
CA ARG A 189 7.09 2.10 15.19
C ARG A 189 7.58 3.53 15.33
N LEU A 190 7.46 4.34 14.29
CA LEU A 190 7.82 5.76 14.32
C LEU A 190 7.05 6.52 15.41
N LEU A 191 5.76 6.24 15.56
CA LEU A 191 4.96 6.83 16.64
C LEU A 191 5.49 6.43 18.01
N LEU A 192 5.73 5.13 18.25
CA LEU A 192 6.25 4.66 19.54
C LEU A 192 7.59 5.31 19.87
N ASP A 193 8.53 5.34 18.90
CA ASP A 193 9.86 5.91 19.10
C ASP A 193 9.77 7.40 19.48
N ARG A 194 8.91 8.18 18.82
CA ARG A 194 8.64 9.58 19.19
C ARG A 194 8.05 9.73 20.58
N GLU A 195 7.10 8.89 20.95
CA GLU A 195 6.50 8.94 22.30
C GLU A 195 7.48 8.51 23.39
N LEU A 196 8.39 7.58 23.09
CA LEU A 196 9.51 7.23 23.99
C LEU A 196 10.45 8.43 24.20
N ASP A 197 10.82 9.12 23.11
CA ASP A 197 11.67 10.32 23.19
C ASP A 197 11.01 11.43 24.03
N LYS A 198 9.71 11.68 23.82
CA LYS A 198 8.94 12.64 24.66
C LYS A 198 8.90 12.23 26.13
N ALA A 199 8.87 10.94 26.43
CA ALA A 199 8.90 10.40 27.78
C ALA A 199 10.32 10.35 28.40
N GLY A 200 11.36 10.71 27.62
CA GLY A 200 12.76 10.63 28.05
C GLY A 200 13.27 9.19 28.20
N LEU A 201 12.62 8.24 27.53
CA LEU A 201 12.99 6.84 27.55
C LEU A 201 13.84 6.46 26.34
N ARG A 202 14.89 5.69 26.57
CA ARG A 202 15.72 5.13 25.49
C ARG A 202 15.23 3.74 25.15
N GLY A 203 14.94 3.49 23.88
CA GLY A 203 14.47 2.20 23.40
C GLY A 203 15.40 1.05 23.75
N ASP A 204 16.75 1.26 23.65
CA ASP A 204 17.78 0.26 24.00
C ASP A 204 17.78 -0.15 25.50
N ARG A 205 17.04 0.55 26.35
CA ARG A 205 16.86 0.22 27.77
C ARG A 205 15.58 -0.55 28.06
N ILE A 206 14.72 -0.74 27.05
CA ILE A 206 13.43 -1.44 27.19
C ILE A 206 13.61 -2.88 26.73
N THR A 207 13.34 -3.84 27.63
CA THR A 207 13.42 -5.26 27.29
C THR A 207 12.44 -5.61 26.18
N GLY A 208 12.93 -6.18 25.09
CA GLY A 208 12.11 -6.56 23.93
C GLY A 208 11.86 -5.45 22.90
N TYR A 209 12.54 -4.30 23.04
CA TYR A 209 12.45 -3.22 22.03
C TYR A 209 12.82 -3.68 20.61
N ASP A 210 13.77 -4.61 20.49
CA ASP A 210 14.19 -5.22 19.22
C ASP A 210 13.42 -6.50 18.87
N HIS A 211 12.45 -6.90 19.71
CA HIS A 211 11.54 -8.00 19.38
C HIS A 211 10.46 -7.48 18.44
N GLU A 212 10.65 -7.64 17.15
CA GLU A 212 9.82 -7.07 16.10
C GLU A 212 8.83 -8.09 15.50
N VAL A 213 7.62 -7.60 15.20
CA VAL A 213 6.59 -8.35 14.45
C VAL A 213 6.00 -7.51 13.34
N ALA A 214 5.59 -8.19 12.25
CA ALA A 214 5.23 -7.53 11.00
C ALA A 214 3.82 -6.94 10.97
N ARG A 215 2.87 -7.43 11.78
CA ARG A 215 1.46 -7.05 11.74
C ARG A 215 0.95 -6.60 13.08
N HIS A 216 -0.08 -5.74 13.10
CA HIS A 216 -0.76 -5.34 14.33
C HIS A 216 -1.33 -6.55 15.10
N MET A 217 -1.91 -7.51 14.39
CA MET A 217 -2.45 -8.73 14.99
C MET A 217 -1.37 -9.55 15.69
N ASP A 218 -0.16 -9.62 15.13
CA ASP A 218 0.95 -10.39 15.70
C ASP A 218 1.38 -9.82 17.06
N VAL A 219 1.30 -8.49 17.26
CA VAL A 219 1.55 -7.86 18.57
C VAL A 219 0.60 -8.43 19.63
N GLY A 220 -0.69 -8.50 19.31
CA GLY A 220 -1.69 -9.06 20.22
C GLY A 220 -1.46 -10.55 20.51
N LEU A 221 -1.08 -11.33 19.49
CA LEU A 221 -0.77 -12.76 19.65
C LEU A 221 0.48 -12.98 20.53
N GLU A 222 1.50 -12.14 20.46
CA GLU A 222 2.67 -12.20 21.35
C GLU A 222 2.27 -11.99 22.82
N ILE A 223 1.36 -11.02 23.06
CA ILE A 223 0.84 -10.74 24.40
C ILE A 223 0.00 -11.89 24.94
N LEU A 224 -0.93 -12.43 24.12
CA LEU A 224 -1.75 -13.59 24.50
C LEU A 224 -0.91 -14.84 24.81
N ALA A 225 0.13 -15.07 24.03
CA ALA A 225 1.05 -16.18 24.22
C ALA A 225 2.00 -16.00 25.43
N GLY A 226 1.96 -14.84 26.11
CA GLY A 226 2.82 -14.54 27.24
C GLY A 226 4.29 -14.31 26.89
N ARG A 227 4.60 -14.08 25.61
CA ARG A 227 5.97 -13.74 25.16
C ARG A 227 6.28 -12.25 25.32
N ALA A 228 5.25 -11.41 25.36
CA ALA A 228 5.34 -9.98 25.67
C ALA A 228 4.24 -9.59 26.67
N ASP A 229 4.40 -8.42 27.27
CA ASP A 229 3.46 -7.86 28.26
C ASP A 229 2.72 -6.65 27.65
N VAL A 230 3.33 -5.98 26.69
CA VAL A 230 2.83 -4.77 26.03
C VAL A 230 3.39 -4.66 24.60
N GLY A 231 2.66 -3.97 23.73
CA GLY A 231 3.16 -3.63 22.38
C GLY A 231 2.26 -2.62 21.65
N PRO A 232 2.82 -1.83 20.72
CA PRO A 232 2.07 -0.81 19.99
C PRO A 232 1.23 -1.41 18.86
N ALA A 233 -0.07 -1.07 18.83
CA ALA A 233 -0.98 -1.48 17.78
C ALA A 233 -2.21 -0.57 17.71
N ILE A 234 -3.15 -0.91 16.82
CA ILE A 234 -4.47 -0.25 16.70
C ILE A 234 -5.48 -0.88 17.66
N GLU A 235 -6.45 -0.07 18.11
CA GLU A 235 -7.50 -0.49 19.07
C GLU A 235 -8.31 -1.71 18.58
N ALA A 236 -8.55 -1.80 17.26
CA ALA A 236 -9.29 -2.91 16.69
C ALA A 236 -8.69 -4.30 17.02
N VAL A 237 -7.36 -4.38 17.22
CA VAL A 237 -6.72 -5.65 17.64
C VAL A 237 -7.08 -5.98 19.08
N ALA A 238 -7.16 -4.98 19.97
CA ALA A 238 -7.61 -5.20 21.34
C ALA A 238 -9.03 -5.76 21.35
N GLY A 239 -9.94 -5.18 20.56
CA GLY A 239 -11.31 -5.69 20.45
C GLY A 239 -11.39 -7.11 19.87
N ALA A 240 -10.58 -7.42 18.85
CA ALA A 240 -10.58 -8.74 18.20
C ALA A 240 -10.02 -9.85 19.09
N LEU A 241 -9.09 -9.54 20.01
CA LEU A 241 -8.36 -10.49 20.84
C LEU A 241 -8.72 -10.41 22.33
N ASP A 242 -9.70 -9.61 22.69
CA ASP A 242 -10.12 -9.38 24.10
C ASP A 242 -8.95 -8.96 25.01
N LEU A 243 -8.14 -8.01 24.49
CA LEU A 243 -7.02 -7.40 25.19
C LEU A 243 -7.40 -6.02 25.76
N GLY A 244 -6.63 -5.54 26.73
CA GLY A 244 -6.68 -4.16 27.18
C GLY A 244 -6.00 -3.22 26.17
N PHE A 245 -6.44 -1.95 26.17
CA PHE A 245 -5.90 -0.92 25.28
C PHE A 245 -5.62 0.37 26.03
N VAL A 246 -4.44 0.94 25.81
CA VAL A 246 -4.04 2.25 26.30
C VAL A 246 -3.91 3.18 25.12
N PRO A 247 -4.86 4.13 24.92
CA PRO A 247 -4.86 4.99 23.74
C PRO A 247 -3.68 5.99 23.77
N LEU A 248 -3.04 6.21 22.63
CA LEU A 248 -1.99 7.20 22.46
C LEU A 248 -2.45 8.35 21.58
N ARG A 249 -2.89 8.03 20.34
CA ARG A 249 -3.31 9.08 19.40
C ARG A 249 -4.26 8.55 18.32
N TRP A 250 -5.12 9.44 17.82
CA TRP A 250 -5.79 9.24 16.55
C TRP A 250 -4.85 9.55 15.39
N GLU A 251 -4.77 8.68 14.43
CA GLU A 251 -3.99 8.87 13.21
C GLU A 251 -4.87 8.85 11.97
N ARG A 252 -4.40 9.50 10.90
CA ARG A 252 -5.00 9.38 9.59
C ARG A 252 -4.32 8.26 8.80
N PHE A 253 -5.11 7.35 8.28
CA PHE A 253 -4.69 6.26 7.43
C PHE A 253 -5.20 6.51 6.03
N ASP A 254 -4.29 6.69 5.07
CA ASP A 254 -4.61 7.06 3.70
C ASP A 254 -4.20 5.98 2.71
N LEU A 255 -4.88 5.98 1.56
CA LEU A 255 -4.53 5.22 0.37
C LEU A 255 -3.95 6.20 -0.66
N LEU A 256 -2.70 5.95 -1.05
CA LEU A 256 -1.98 6.73 -2.03
C LEU A 256 -2.04 6.00 -3.37
N VAL A 257 -2.39 6.70 -4.44
CA VAL A 257 -2.54 6.12 -5.77
C VAL A 257 -1.91 7.03 -6.82
N SER A 258 -1.23 6.46 -7.82
CA SER A 258 -0.65 7.27 -8.89
C SER A 258 -1.75 7.96 -9.69
N ARG A 259 -1.49 9.20 -10.16
CA ARG A 259 -2.47 9.97 -10.94
C ARG A 259 -2.84 9.27 -12.24
N GLU A 260 -1.92 8.48 -12.79
CA GLU A 260 -2.08 7.79 -14.07
C GLU A 260 -3.19 6.74 -14.02
N VAL A 261 -3.26 5.98 -12.90
CA VAL A 261 -4.23 4.89 -12.75
C VAL A 261 -5.45 5.28 -11.90
N PHE A 262 -5.46 6.47 -11.31
CA PHE A 262 -6.53 6.90 -10.39
C PHE A 262 -7.93 6.77 -10.99
N PHE A 263 -8.09 7.13 -12.28
CA PHE A 263 -9.38 7.08 -12.97
C PHE A 263 -9.68 5.73 -13.64
N GLU A 264 -8.84 4.72 -13.49
CA GLU A 264 -9.12 3.40 -14.02
C GLU A 264 -10.30 2.75 -13.27
N GLU A 265 -11.15 2.04 -14.01
CA GLU A 265 -12.41 1.48 -13.50
C GLU A 265 -12.21 0.59 -12.26
N PRO A 266 -11.22 -0.33 -12.19
CA PRO A 266 -11.01 -1.15 -10.99
C PRO A 266 -10.67 -0.31 -9.76
N ILE A 267 -9.86 0.74 -9.92
CA ILE A 267 -9.44 1.64 -8.83
C ILE A 267 -10.64 2.45 -8.32
N GLN A 268 -11.45 3.02 -9.24
CA GLN A 268 -12.66 3.76 -8.88
C GLN A 268 -13.71 2.86 -8.22
N SER A 269 -13.83 1.60 -8.67
CA SER A 269 -14.71 0.60 -8.06
C SER A 269 -14.27 0.29 -6.63
N PHE A 270 -12.96 0.19 -6.36
CA PHE A 270 -12.43 0.00 -5.02
C PHE A 270 -12.74 1.20 -4.12
N PHE A 271 -12.50 2.42 -4.58
CA PHE A 271 -12.80 3.63 -3.81
C PHE A 271 -14.31 3.84 -3.61
N GLY A 272 -15.13 3.44 -4.58
CA GLY A 272 -16.60 3.47 -4.45
C GLY A 272 -17.11 2.63 -3.28
N LEU A 273 -16.46 1.51 -2.94
CA LEU A 273 -16.80 0.70 -1.78
C LEU A 273 -16.69 1.46 -0.45
N LEU A 274 -15.74 2.42 -0.35
CA LEU A 274 -15.52 3.19 0.88
C LEU A 274 -16.74 4.07 1.25
N GLN A 275 -17.67 4.28 0.32
CA GLN A 275 -18.92 4.99 0.53
C GLN A 275 -20.11 4.05 0.80
N SER A 276 -19.92 2.73 0.69
CA SER A 276 -20.98 1.73 0.77
C SER A 276 -21.41 1.44 2.21
N ASP A 277 -22.67 1.00 2.37
CA ASP A 277 -23.20 0.58 3.66
C ASP A 277 -22.47 -0.66 4.24
N PRO A 278 -22.08 -1.68 3.43
CA PRO A 278 -21.27 -2.80 3.93
C PRO A 278 -19.93 -2.34 4.53
N PHE A 279 -19.21 -1.42 3.89
CA PHE A 279 -17.98 -0.87 4.43
C PHE A 279 -18.20 -0.15 5.77
N ARG A 280 -19.22 0.71 5.83
CA ARG A 280 -19.58 1.41 7.07
C ARG A 280 -19.99 0.46 8.19
N ALA A 281 -20.67 -0.64 7.85
CA ALA A 281 -21.05 -1.67 8.82
C ALA A 281 -19.81 -2.41 9.38
N MET A 282 -18.86 -2.77 8.52
CA MET A 282 -17.59 -3.36 8.94
C MET A 282 -16.79 -2.44 9.88
N ALA A 283 -16.69 -1.15 9.52
CA ALA A 283 -16.02 -0.16 10.35
C ALA A 283 -16.67 0.02 11.73
N ARG A 284 -18.01 0.06 11.80
CA ARG A 284 -18.73 0.15 13.08
C ARG A 284 -18.56 -1.08 13.98
N ALA A 285 -18.28 -2.23 13.41
CA ALA A 285 -18.04 -3.47 14.18
C ALA A 285 -16.61 -3.53 14.79
N LEU A 286 -15.72 -2.63 14.38
CA LEU A 286 -14.35 -2.56 14.86
C LEU A 286 -14.14 -1.33 15.74
N PRO A 287 -13.64 -1.48 16.98
CA PRO A 287 -13.36 -0.31 17.81
C PRO A 287 -12.21 0.51 17.25
N GLY A 288 -12.18 1.80 17.55
CA GLY A 288 -11.10 2.70 17.19
C GLY A 288 -11.03 3.11 15.73
N TYR A 289 -12.14 3.06 14.96
CA TYR A 289 -12.23 3.59 13.61
C TYR A 289 -13.24 4.73 13.49
N ASP A 290 -12.83 5.76 12.74
CA ASP A 290 -13.71 6.81 12.22
C ASP A 290 -13.55 6.86 10.70
N VAL A 291 -14.63 6.53 9.99
CA VAL A 291 -14.69 6.49 8.51
C VAL A 291 -15.53 7.63 7.92
N SER A 292 -15.76 8.69 8.68
CA SER A 292 -16.59 9.85 8.25
C SER A 292 -16.02 10.58 7.03
N GLN A 293 -14.71 10.47 6.81
CA GLN A 293 -13.99 11.06 5.66
C GLN A 293 -13.54 10.00 4.63
N ALA A 294 -13.89 8.73 4.81
CA ALA A 294 -13.46 7.67 3.91
C ALA A 294 -13.85 7.94 2.45
N GLY A 295 -12.94 7.68 1.52
CA GLY A 295 -13.13 7.92 0.09
C GLY A 295 -12.97 9.37 -0.36
N LYS A 296 -12.70 10.34 0.54
CA LYS A 296 -12.43 11.73 0.16
C LYS A 296 -10.95 11.93 -0.17
N ILE A 297 -10.69 12.71 -1.21
CA ILE A 297 -9.33 13.15 -1.54
C ILE A 297 -8.86 14.11 -0.45
N VAL A 298 -7.66 13.86 0.04
CA VAL A 298 -7.00 14.69 1.06
C VAL A 298 -6.09 15.67 0.35
N PHE A 299 -6.12 16.92 0.81
CA PHE A 299 -5.23 17.99 0.36
C PHE A 299 -4.34 18.41 1.52
N PRO A 300 -3.10 18.87 1.23
CA PRO A 300 -2.26 19.47 2.26
C PRO A 300 -3.00 20.66 2.90
N GLU A 301 -2.92 20.79 4.22
CA GLU A 301 -3.40 22.01 4.87
C GLU A 301 -2.59 23.22 4.34
N ASN A 302 -3.29 24.16 3.73
CA ASN A 302 -2.66 25.42 3.28
C ASN A 302 -2.16 26.16 4.54
N ARG A 303 -0.87 26.27 4.69
CA ARG A 303 -0.22 27.15 5.66
C ARG A 303 -0.02 28.54 5.08
#